data_4c680e7625e08481a0301907d1aae7ba
#
_entry.id   4c680e7625e08481a0301907d1aae7ba
#
_cell.length_a   1.000
_cell.length_b   1.000
_cell.length_c   1.000
_cell.angle_alpha   90.00
_cell.angle_beta   90.00
_cell.angle_gamma   90.00
#
_symmetry.space_group_name_H-M   'P 1'
#
loop_
_entity.id
_entity.type
_entity.pdbx_description
1 polymer ?
#
loop_
_entity_poly.entity_id
_entity_poly.type
_entity_poly.pdbx_seq_one_letter_code
_entity_poly.pdbx_strand_id
1 'polypeptide(L)'
;MVEVVGVRFREAGHIYYFAPGKSEYIYNEKVLVESQQSKQLATVAIPKKTVDSDDLPEDLKPILNKATANDLEKEQKNLADAEAAKSIANEKIRAHDLKMKLVRVEYTFDRSKMIFYFTADGRIDFRELVKDLAAIFRTRIELRQIGVRDEAKI
;
A
#
# COMPACT_ATOMS: atom_id res chain seq x y z
N MET A 1 29.53 -1.37 -7.73
CA MET A 1 28.42 -0.54 -8.23
C MET A 1 27.30 -1.41 -8.77
N VAL A 2 26.09 -1.13 -8.37
CA VAL A 2 24.93 -1.93 -8.71
C VAL A 2 23.87 -1.02 -9.35
N GLU A 3 23.26 -1.49 -10.45
CA GLU A 3 22.15 -0.78 -11.07
C GLU A 3 20.85 -1.09 -10.36
N VAL A 4 20.06 -0.07 -10.09
CA VAL A 4 18.76 -0.21 -9.42
C VAL A 4 17.72 0.64 -10.12
N VAL A 5 16.44 0.31 -9.85
CA VAL A 5 15.29 1.10 -10.27
C VAL A 5 14.59 1.56 -9.00
N GLY A 6 14.29 2.85 -8.92
CA GLY A 6 13.55 3.40 -7.79
C GLY A 6 12.07 3.41 -8.09
N VAL A 7 11.26 2.90 -7.15
CA VAL A 7 9.81 2.85 -7.31
C VAL A 7 9.10 3.46 -6.11
N ARG A 8 7.90 3.93 -6.34
CA ARG A 8 6.99 4.40 -5.28
C ARG A 8 5.73 3.57 -5.28
N PHE A 9 5.25 3.27 -4.09
CA PHE A 9 3.96 2.61 -3.93
C PHE A 9 2.81 3.61 -3.88
N ARG A 10 3.11 4.87 -3.54
CA ARG A 10 2.16 5.98 -3.46
C ARG A 10 2.77 7.22 -4.08
N GLU A 11 1.92 8.13 -4.52
CA GLU A 11 2.33 9.35 -5.20
C GLU A 11 3.32 10.19 -4.39
N ALA A 12 3.08 10.32 -3.09
CA ALA A 12 3.96 11.08 -2.18
C ALA A 12 4.81 10.16 -1.29
N GLY A 13 4.98 8.90 -1.67
CA GLY A 13 5.69 7.91 -0.88
C GLY A 13 7.20 7.96 -1.06
N HIS A 14 7.89 7.24 -0.18
CA HIS A 14 9.33 7.05 -0.30
C HIS A 14 9.67 6.23 -1.54
N ILE A 15 10.89 6.43 -2.03
CA ILE A 15 11.43 5.65 -3.14
C ILE A 15 12.14 4.44 -2.58
N TYR A 16 11.81 3.27 -3.12
CA TYR A 16 12.45 2.00 -2.77
C TYR A 16 13.17 1.45 -3.98
N TYR A 17 14.32 0.84 -3.77
CA TYR A 17 15.15 0.33 -4.85
C TYR A 17 14.93 -1.16 -5.08
N PHE A 18 14.87 -1.54 -6.35
CA PHE A 18 14.75 -2.91 -6.80
C PHE A 18 15.74 -3.18 -7.93
N ALA A 19 16.10 -4.44 -8.12
CA ALA A 19 16.96 -4.83 -9.22
C ALA A 19 16.17 -4.81 -10.54
N PRO A 20 16.70 -4.20 -11.59
CA PRO A 20 15.96 -4.09 -12.87
C PRO A 20 15.91 -5.38 -13.67
N GLY A 21 16.81 -6.35 -13.42
CA GLY A 21 16.91 -7.53 -14.24
C GLY A 21 17.38 -7.18 -15.66
N LYS A 22 16.74 -7.80 -16.65
CA LYS A 22 17.10 -7.62 -18.07
C LYS A 22 16.22 -6.57 -18.77
N SER A 23 15.22 -6.04 -18.10
CA SER A 23 14.29 -5.09 -18.69
C SER A 23 14.74 -3.65 -18.47
N GLU A 24 14.30 -2.78 -19.34
CA GLU A 24 14.48 -1.34 -19.19
C GLU A 24 13.14 -0.72 -18.79
N TYR A 25 13.19 0.28 -17.92
CA TYR A 25 12.00 0.93 -17.38
C TYR A 25 12.03 2.41 -17.69
N ILE A 26 10.84 3.01 -17.78
CA ILE A 26 10.70 4.44 -18.01
C ILE A 26 9.98 5.09 -16.82
N TYR A 27 10.14 6.39 -16.69
CA TYR A 27 9.48 7.17 -15.63
C TYR A 27 7.96 7.01 -15.71
N ASN A 28 7.32 6.83 -14.57
CA ASN A 28 5.88 6.62 -14.41
C ASN A 28 5.35 5.28 -14.89
N GLU A 29 6.21 4.39 -15.34
CA GLU A 29 5.79 3.04 -15.73
C GLU A 29 5.28 2.27 -14.50
N LYS A 30 4.21 1.50 -14.67
CA LYS A 30 3.66 0.66 -13.60
C LYS A 30 4.30 -0.71 -13.67
N VAL A 31 4.74 -1.20 -12.50
CA VAL A 31 5.44 -2.48 -12.37
C VAL A 31 4.89 -3.25 -11.18
N LEU A 32 5.08 -4.55 -11.19
CA LEU A 32 4.78 -5.42 -10.04
C LEU A 32 6.08 -5.78 -9.34
N VAL A 33 6.06 -5.65 -8.04
CA VAL A 33 7.19 -6.03 -7.17
C VAL A 33 6.66 -6.86 -6.02
N GLU A 34 7.54 -7.62 -5.39
CA GLU A 34 7.22 -8.32 -4.16
C GLU A 34 7.68 -7.48 -2.97
N SER A 35 6.77 -7.16 -2.07
CA SER A 35 7.06 -6.40 -0.87
C SER A 35 6.15 -6.89 0.25
N GLN A 36 6.70 -7.07 1.45
CA GLN A 36 5.95 -7.55 2.60
C GLN A 36 5.20 -8.86 2.31
N GLN A 37 5.89 -9.77 1.62
CA GLN A 37 5.40 -11.12 1.29
C GLN A 37 4.20 -11.17 0.34
N SER A 38 3.95 -10.09 -0.39
CA SER A 38 2.89 -10.07 -1.39
C SER A 38 3.30 -9.27 -2.61
N LYS A 39 2.62 -9.53 -3.73
CA LYS A 39 2.79 -8.72 -4.94
C LYS A 39 2.13 -7.38 -4.73
N GLN A 40 2.80 -6.32 -5.14
CA GLN A 40 2.28 -4.97 -5.06
C GLN A 40 2.54 -4.22 -6.36
N LEU A 41 1.61 -3.32 -6.69
CA LEU A 41 1.79 -2.44 -7.83
C LEU A 41 2.59 -1.22 -7.38
N ALA A 42 3.56 -0.82 -8.20
CA ALA A 42 4.40 0.32 -7.91
C ALA A 42 4.62 1.14 -9.17
N THR A 43 5.05 2.39 -9.00
CA THR A 43 5.31 3.29 -10.11
C THR A 43 6.80 3.61 -10.15
N VAL A 44 7.40 3.52 -11.33
CA VAL A 44 8.82 3.84 -11.51
C VAL A 44 9.03 5.34 -11.32
N ALA A 45 9.84 5.69 -10.32
CA ALA A 45 10.21 7.09 -10.04
C ALA A 45 11.61 7.40 -10.55
N ILE A 46 12.51 6.43 -10.51
CA ILE A 46 13.88 6.56 -11.02
C ILE A 46 14.14 5.36 -11.93
N PRO A 47 14.13 5.55 -13.27
CA PRO A 47 14.24 4.42 -14.19
C PRO A 47 15.55 3.65 -14.10
N LYS A 48 16.62 4.33 -13.75
CA LYS A 48 17.93 3.68 -13.63
C LYS A 48 18.84 4.54 -12.76
N LYS A 49 19.51 3.90 -11.84
CA LYS A 49 20.50 4.56 -10.99
C LYS A 49 21.56 3.55 -10.60
N THR A 50 22.82 4.01 -10.60
CA THR A 50 23.93 3.19 -10.11
C THR A 50 24.23 3.62 -8.68
N VAL A 51 24.23 2.67 -7.76
CA VAL A 51 24.50 2.94 -6.35
C VAL A 51 25.59 2.00 -5.86
N ASP A 52 26.23 2.37 -4.74
CA ASP A 52 27.20 1.53 -4.08
C ASP A 52 26.47 0.34 -3.43
N SER A 53 27.02 -0.86 -3.60
CA SER A 53 26.43 -2.06 -3.01
C SER A 53 26.31 -2.00 -1.50
N ASP A 54 27.17 -1.21 -0.84
CA ASP A 54 27.13 -1.03 0.62
C ASP A 54 25.90 -0.24 1.08
N ASP A 55 25.28 0.52 0.18
CA ASP A 55 24.10 1.31 0.48
C ASP A 55 22.79 0.55 0.24
N LEU A 56 22.88 -0.72 -0.16
CA LEU A 56 21.71 -1.55 -0.49
C LEU A 56 21.52 -2.67 0.51
N PRO A 57 20.27 -3.16 0.70
CA PRO A 57 20.07 -4.36 1.50
C PRO A 57 20.73 -5.57 0.83
N GLU A 58 21.14 -6.54 1.64
CA GLU A 58 21.77 -7.76 1.14
C GLU A 58 20.86 -8.54 0.20
N ASP A 59 19.56 -8.46 0.40
CA ASP A 59 18.56 -9.18 -0.35
C ASP A 59 17.79 -8.27 -1.30
N LEU A 60 18.52 -7.47 -2.09
CA LEU A 60 17.87 -6.61 -3.10
C LEU A 60 16.98 -7.45 -4.01
N LYS A 61 15.67 -7.17 -3.96
CA LYS A 61 14.70 -7.94 -4.75
C LYS A 61 14.56 -7.40 -6.16
N PRO A 62 14.25 -8.25 -7.13
CA PRO A 62 14.02 -7.79 -8.50
C PRO A 62 12.61 -7.26 -8.68
N ILE A 63 12.44 -6.43 -9.72
CA ILE A 63 11.13 -6.13 -10.25
C ILE A 63 10.61 -7.41 -10.90
N LEU A 64 9.39 -7.81 -10.57
CA LEU A 64 8.83 -9.06 -11.09
C LEU A 64 8.50 -8.96 -12.58
N ASN A 65 7.75 -7.94 -12.96
CA ASN A 65 7.37 -7.71 -14.36
C ASN A 65 6.70 -6.33 -14.48
N LYS A 66 6.55 -5.89 -15.71
CA LYS A 66 5.76 -4.70 -16.00
C LYS A 66 4.28 -5.02 -15.80
N ALA A 67 3.51 -4.06 -15.30
CA ALA A 67 2.09 -4.26 -15.08
C ALA A 67 1.36 -4.42 -16.42
N THR A 68 0.47 -5.40 -16.47
CA THR A 68 -0.39 -5.61 -17.64
C THR A 68 -1.66 -4.77 -17.53
N ALA A 69 -2.43 -4.69 -18.62
CA ALA A 69 -3.74 -4.02 -18.59
C ALA A 69 -4.65 -4.63 -17.52
N ASN A 70 -4.61 -5.95 -17.37
CA ASN A 70 -5.38 -6.65 -16.35
C ASN A 70 -4.96 -6.26 -14.94
N ASP A 71 -3.66 -6.09 -14.71
CA ASP A 71 -3.13 -5.62 -13.41
C ASP A 71 -3.64 -4.23 -13.09
N LEU A 72 -3.67 -3.33 -14.07
CA LEU A 72 -4.16 -1.97 -13.90
C LEU A 72 -5.66 -1.94 -13.61
N GLU A 73 -6.43 -2.82 -14.24
CA GLU A 73 -7.87 -2.96 -13.97
C GLU A 73 -8.12 -3.44 -12.53
N LYS A 74 -7.32 -4.41 -12.07
CA LYS A 74 -7.40 -4.89 -10.68
C LYS A 74 -7.14 -3.76 -9.70
N GLU A 75 -6.15 -2.92 -9.97
CA GLU A 75 -5.83 -1.79 -9.10
C GLU A 75 -6.98 -0.78 -9.08
N GLN A 76 -7.57 -0.47 -10.22
CA GLN A 76 -8.72 0.43 -10.29
C GLN A 76 -9.90 -0.11 -9.48
N LYS A 77 -10.16 -1.40 -9.57
CA LYS A 77 -11.22 -2.04 -8.79
C LYS A 77 -10.91 -1.98 -7.29
N ASN A 78 -9.65 -2.25 -6.91
CA ASN A 78 -9.23 -2.15 -5.53
C ASN A 78 -9.45 -0.74 -4.97
N LEU A 79 -9.09 0.28 -5.74
CA LEU A 79 -9.28 1.67 -5.33
C LEU A 79 -10.76 2.02 -5.16
N ALA A 80 -11.58 1.62 -6.12
CA ALA A 80 -13.03 1.87 -6.07
C ALA A 80 -13.68 1.16 -4.88
N ASP A 81 -13.36 -0.10 -4.68
CA ASP A 81 -13.93 -0.90 -3.58
C ASP A 81 -13.46 -0.39 -2.22
N ALA A 82 -12.20 0.08 -2.12
CA ALA A 82 -11.68 0.68 -0.90
C ALA A 82 -12.41 1.97 -0.56
N GLU A 83 -12.68 2.81 -1.54
CA GLU A 83 -13.43 4.06 -1.33
C GLU A 83 -14.84 3.77 -0.86
N ALA A 84 -15.50 2.78 -1.46
CA ALA A 84 -16.85 2.34 -1.04
C ALA A 84 -16.83 1.79 0.39
N ALA A 85 -15.78 1.05 0.76
CA ALA A 85 -15.65 0.48 2.09
C ALA A 85 -15.52 1.55 3.18
N LYS A 86 -15.04 2.73 2.83
CA LYS A 86 -14.85 3.84 3.76
C LYS A 86 -16.15 4.26 4.44
N SER A 87 -17.24 4.35 3.69
CA SER A 87 -18.57 4.69 4.23
C SER A 87 -19.04 3.65 5.23
N ILE A 88 -18.88 2.37 4.89
CA ILE A 88 -19.29 1.26 5.76
C ILE A 88 -18.47 1.28 7.05
N ALA A 89 -17.15 1.47 6.94
CA ALA A 89 -16.27 1.55 8.10
C ALA A 89 -16.64 2.72 9.01
N ASN A 90 -16.95 3.88 8.44
CA ASN A 90 -17.36 5.05 9.22
C ASN A 90 -18.65 4.80 10.00
N GLU A 91 -19.60 4.09 9.42
CA GLU A 91 -20.84 3.71 10.12
C GLU A 91 -20.51 2.83 11.33
N LYS A 92 -19.61 1.87 11.18
CA LYS A 92 -19.22 0.98 12.26
C LYS A 92 -18.45 1.69 13.36
N ILE A 93 -17.59 2.65 12.98
CA ILE A 93 -16.88 3.48 13.95
C ILE A 93 -17.86 4.26 14.81
N ARG A 94 -18.89 4.85 14.19
CA ARG A 94 -19.95 5.56 14.92
C ARG A 94 -20.78 4.62 15.78
N ALA A 95 -21.11 3.43 15.28
CA ALA A 95 -21.90 2.45 16.02
C ALA A 95 -21.20 1.97 17.29
N HIS A 96 -19.87 1.88 17.26
CA HIS A 96 -19.07 1.51 18.43
C HIS A 96 -18.64 2.71 19.28
N ASP A 97 -19.07 3.91 18.90
CA ASP A 97 -18.73 5.16 19.59
C ASP A 97 -17.23 5.34 19.80
N LEU A 98 -16.46 5.05 18.76
CA LEU A 98 -15.01 5.18 18.80
C LEU A 98 -14.58 6.58 18.36
N LYS A 99 -13.69 7.18 19.17
CA LYS A 99 -13.18 8.55 18.89
C LYS A 99 -11.95 8.45 18.00
N MET A 100 -12.17 8.14 16.74
CA MET A 100 -11.11 8.02 15.74
C MET A 100 -11.62 8.57 14.42
N LYS A 101 -10.68 9.08 13.62
CA LYS A 101 -10.97 9.58 12.28
C LYS A 101 -10.35 8.64 11.27
N LEU A 102 -11.18 8.07 10.40
CA LEU A 102 -10.69 7.24 9.31
C LEU A 102 -10.16 8.15 8.20
N VAL A 103 -8.90 7.93 7.81
CA VAL A 103 -8.22 8.73 6.80
C VAL A 103 -8.26 8.07 5.45
N ARG A 104 -7.95 6.77 5.39
CA ARG A 104 -7.83 6.05 4.13
C ARG A 104 -8.07 4.57 4.34
N VAL A 105 -8.60 3.91 3.31
CA VAL A 105 -8.73 2.46 3.22
C VAL A 105 -7.96 1.99 2.00
N GLU A 106 -7.22 0.90 2.14
CA GLU A 106 -6.48 0.29 1.05
C GLU A 106 -6.73 -1.21 1.02
N TYR A 107 -6.82 -1.77 -0.18
CA TYR A 107 -6.65 -3.20 -0.38
C TYR A 107 -5.22 -3.46 -0.80
N THR A 108 -4.63 -4.57 -0.33
CA THR A 108 -3.42 -5.07 -0.95
C THR A 108 -3.74 -5.47 -2.39
N PHE A 109 -2.73 -5.49 -3.26
CA PHE A 109 -2.96 -5.77 -4.69
C PHE A 109 -3.67 -7.12 -4.90
N ASP A 110 -3.28 -8.14 -4.14
CA ASP A 110 -3.86 -9.48 -4.22
C ASP A 110 -5.16 -9.65 -3.42
N ARG A 111 -5.63 -8.58 -2.78
CA ARG A 111 -6.84 -8.54 -1.95
C ARG A 111 -6.81 -9.47 -0.75
N SER A 112 -5.63 -9.87 -0.31
CA SER A 112 -5.48 -10.73 0.87
C SER A 112 -5.70 -9.98 2.17
N LYS A 113 -5.59 -8.65 2.15
CA LYS A 113 -5.69 -7.83 3.35
C LYS A 113 -6.24 -6.44 3.01
N MET A 114 -7.01 -5.87 3.94
CA MET A 114 -7.41 -4.46 3.91
C MET A 114 -6.70 -3.72 5.04
N ILE A 115 -6.26 -2.50 4.76
CA ILE A 115 -5.60 -1.65 5.74
C ILE A 115 -6.44 -0.39 5.91
N PHE A 116 -6.78 -0.08 7.17
CA PHE A 116 -7.55 1.10 7.53
C PHE A 116 -6.64 2.04 8.30
N TYR A 117 -6.31 3.19 7.70
CA TYR A 117 -5.46 4.21 8.32
C TYR A 117 -6.34 5.20 9.07
N PHE A 118 -6.01 5.47 10.33
CA PHE A 118 -6.80 6.37 11.15
C PHE A 118 -5.93 7.24 12.06
N THR A 119 -6.50 8.35 12.51
CA THR A 119 -5.91 9.19 13.54
C THR A 119 -6.81 9.16 14.78
N ALA A 120 -6.20 9.33 15.95
CA ALA A 120 -6.90 9.38 17.22
C ALA A 120 -6.02 10.07 18.25
N ASP A 121 -6.65 10.63 19.29
CA ASP A 121 -5.92 11.35 20.34
C ASP A 121 -5.31 10.43 21.40
N GLY A 122 -5.61 9.15 21.36
CA GLY A 122 -5.11 8.21 22.33
C GLY A 122 -5.31 6.78 21.86
N ARG A 123 -5.27 5.85 22.80
CA ARG A 123 -5.51 4.45 22.51
C ARG A 123 -6.98 4.21 22.23
N ILE A 124 -7.23 3.40 21.21
CA ILE A 124 -8.58 2.98 20.84
C ILE A 124 -8.67 1.47 20.98
N ASP A 125 -9.71 0.98 21.65
CA ASP A 125 -10.01 -0.45 21.66
C ASP A 125 -10.90 -0.75 20.47
N PHE A 126 -10.32 -1.28 19.43
CA PHE A 126 -11.03 -1.54 18.18
C PHE A 126 -11.26 -3.04 17.90
N ARG A 127 -11.18 -3.90 18.94
CA ARG A 127 -11.36 -5.35 18.76
C ARG A 127 -12.71 -5.70 18.13
N GLU A 128 -13.77 -5.07 18.61
CA GLU A 128 -15.12 -5.32 18.06
C GLU A 128 -15.27 -4.75 16.66
N LEU A 129 -14.65 -3.58 16.40
CA LEU A 129 -14.64 -2.99 15.07
C LEU A 129 -13.95 -3.92 14.06
N VAL A 130 -12.81 -4.49 14.42
CA VAL A 130 -12.07 -5.43 13.55
C VAL A 130 -12.95 -6.64 13.23
N LYS A 131 -13.64 -7.20 14.22
CA LYS A 131 -14.54 -8.33 14.01
C LYS A 131 -15.66 -8.00 13.02
N ASP A 132 -16.27 -6.83 13.17
CA ASP A 132 -17.35 -6.39 12.29
C ASP A 132 -16.85 -6.20 10.85
N LEU A 133 -15.72 -5.53 10.70
CA LEU A 133 -15.14 -5.28 9.38
C LEU A 133 -14.71 -6.59 8.69
N ALA A 134 -14.10 -7.50 9.45
CA ALA A 134 -13.70 -8.80 8.92
C ALA A 134 -14.91 -9.62 8.46
N ALA A 135 -16.02 -9.56 9.20
CA ALA A 135 -17.26 -10.25 8.84
C ALA A 135 -17.89 -9.65 7.58
N ILE A 136 -17.86 -8.32 7.45
CA ILE A 136 -18.46 -7.62 6.31
C ILE A 136 -17.65 -7.86 5.03
N PHE A 137 -16.35 -7.64 5.10
CA PHE A 137 -15.47 -7.68 3.93
C PHE A 137 -14.88 -9.06 3.64
N ARG A 138 -14.98 -9.98 4.60
CA ARG A 138 -14.49 -11.35 4.49
C ARG A 138 -13.02 -11.42 4.08
N THR A 139 -12.23 -10.54 4.67
CA THR A 139 -10.78 -10.48 4.43
C THR A 139 -10.08 -10.10 5.71
N ARG A 140 -8.76 -10.24 5.71
CA ARG A 140 -7.94 -9.86 6.84
C ARG A 140 -7.96 -8.34 7.00
N ILE A 141 -8.18 -7.88 8.22
CA ILE A 141 -8.28 -6.44 8.53
C ILE A 141 -7.09 -6.01 9.37
N GLU A 142 -6.46 -4.93 8.96
CA GLU A 142 -5.40 -4.30 9.74
C GLU A 142 -5.78 -2.84 9.96
N LEU A 143 -5.69 -2.38 11.21
CA LEU A 143 -5.91 -0.98 11.57
C LEU A 143 -4.56 -0.37 11.92
N ARG A 144 -4.22 0.73 11.26
CA ARG A 144 -2.97 1.46 11.52
C ARG A 144 -3.27 2.87 11.98
N GLN A 145 -2.80 3.18 13.18
CA GLN A 145 -2.87 4.54 13.69
C GLN A 145 -1.70 5.34 13.13
N ILE A 146 -2.02 6.48 12.54
CA ILE A 146 -1.01 7.39 12.01
C ILE A 146 -1.05 8.71 12.78
N GLY A 147 0.06 9.44 12.78
CA GLY A 147 0.10 10.77 13.36
C GLY A 147 -0.60 11.78 12.48
N VAL A 148 -1.10 12.85 13.08
CA VAL A 148 -1.77 13.91 12.33
C VAL A 148 -0.86 14.51 11.25
N ARG A 149 0.43 14.57 11.52
CA ARG A 149 1.43 15.05 10.55
C ARG A 149 1.60 14.15 9.35
N ASP A 150 1.29 12.86 9.52
CA ASP A 150 1.46 11.87 8.46
C ASP A 150 0.21 11.69 7.60
N GLU A 151 -0.90 12.32 7.98
CA GLU A 151 -2.17 12.20 7.27
C GLU A 151 -2.03 12.58 5.79
N ALA A 152 -1.30 13.62 5.48
CA ALA A 152 -1.11 14.11 4.12
C ALA A 152 -0.24 13.17 3.26
N LYS A 153 0.51 12.26 3.88
CA LYS A 153 1.40 11.32 3.19
C LYS A 153 0.69 10.01 2.79
N ILE A 154 -0.52 9.84 3.25
CA ILE A 154 -1.34 8.66 2.96
C ILE A 154 -2.33 8.99 1.81
#